data_1a1fae9960a35f5216dff85f81a43157
#
_entry.id   1a1fae9960a35f5216dff85f81a43157
#
_cell.length_a   1.000
_cell.length_b   1.000
_cell.length_c   1.000
_cell.angle_alpha   90.00
_cell.angle_beta   90.00
_cell.angle_gamma   90.00
#
_symmetry.space_group_name_H-M   'P 1'
#
loop_
_entity.id
_entity.type
_entity.pdbx_description
1 polymer ?
#
loop_
_entity_poly.entity_id
_entity_poly.type
_entity_poly.pdbx_seq_one_letter_code
_entity_poly.pdbx_strand_id
1 'polypeptide(L)'
;HSSNRRQRQMCIRDRHFSYLFIIYVLFVFVMVLALYRFPLWSLLLFVIISSFHFGEQQWFQKSTIISAGLDFFYTAFGIMLFALLFFTHKSETADIVFEITRMRIPDYFFERCLLFSSTLFVFFLFVVGKRLKPQLLMQAISLLVLILLFSRTSLLWSFSVYFVLWHSLPSLKEQAVVLHPHDSSPTLSYVKSALPYWLLSLIGLTAAVLFVDNETISMTSLFFAFLAAITIPHVIVIFFMHKNDIS
;
A
#
# COMPACT_ATOMS: atom_id res chain seq x y z
N HIS A 1 -25.02 29.57 -25.67
CA HIS A 1 -25.51 28.25 -25.20
C HIS A 1 -24.38 27.24 -24.84
N SER A 2 -23.19 27.34 -25.42
CA SER A 2 -22.07 26.39 -25.14
C SER A 2 -21.36 26.66 -23.78
N SER A 3 -21.28 27.89 -23.33
CA SER A 3 -20.65 28.30 -22.08
C SER A 3 -21.38 27.71 -20.85
N ASN A 4 -22.72 27.75 -20.86
CA ASN A 4 -23.54 27.19 -19.77
C ASN A 4 -23.46 25.67 -19.65
N ARG A 5 -23.22 24.93 -20.74
CA ARG A 5 -23.00 23.47 -20.68
C ARG A 5 -21.66 23.15 -20.05
N ARG A 6 -20.59 23.87 -20.42
CA ARG A 6 -19.24 23.66 -19.82
C ARG A 6 -19.23 24.02 -18.34
N GLN A 7 -19.89 25.10 -17.94
CA GLN A 7 -20.02 25.45 -16.52
C GLN A 7 -20.80 24.40 -15.70
N ARG A 8 -21.93 23.88 -16.25
CA ARG A 8 -22.68 22.81 -15.58
C ARG A 8 -21.88 21.50 -15.49
N GLN A 9 -21.13 21.14 -16.51
CA GLN A 9 -20.26 19.94 -16.47
C GLN A 9 -19.09 20.10 -15.47
N MET A 10 -18.50 21.30 -15.36
CA MET A 10 -17.51 21.61 -14.34
C MET A 10 -18.12 21.51 -12.93
N CYS A 11 -19.26 22.14 -12.66
CA CYS A 11 -19.92 22.09 -11.35
C CYS A 11 -20.35 20.68 -10.94
N ILE A 12 -20.75 19.83 -11.89
CA ILE A 12 -21.11 18.42 -11.61
C ILE A 12 -19.85 17.62 -11.26
N ARG A 13 -18.76 17.81 -12.00
CA ARG A 13 -17.48 17.17 -11.76
C ARG A 13 -16.88 17.60 -10.41
N ASP A 14 -16.96 18.87 -10.07
CA ASP A 14 -16.44 19.41 -8.81
C ASP A 14 -17.25 18.90 -7.59
N ARG A 15 -18.58 18.77 -7.72
CA ARG A 15 -19.42 18.16 -6.67
C ARG A 15 -19.10 16.67 -6.48
N HIS A 16 -18.89 15.95 -7.57
CA HIS A 16 -18.56 14.52 -7.48
C HIS A 16 -17.20 14.29 -6.82
N PHE A 17 -16.24 15.14 -7.15
CA PHE A 17 -14.91 15.12 -6.55
C PHE A 17 -14.95 15.45 -5.04
N SER A 18 -15.66 16.50 -4.63
CA SER A 18 -15.81 16.86 -3.22
C SER A 18 -16.48 15.75 -2.41
N TYR A 19 -17.48 15.08 -2.99
CA TYR A 19 -18.16 13.95 -2.35
C TYR A 19 -17.21 12.76 -2.16
N LEU A 20 -16.43 12.38 -3.17
CA LEU A 20 -15.44 11.30 -3.07
C LEU A 20 -14.34 11.62 -2.05
N PHE A 21 -13.91 12.88 -1.98
CA PHE A 21 -12.94 13.32 -0.99
C PHE A 21 -13.49 13.22 0.44
N ILE A 22 -14.74 13.65 0.67
CA ILE A 22 -15.39 13.51 1.99
C ILE A 22 -15.50 12.03 2.39
N ILE A 23 -15.90 11.16 1.46
CA ILE A 23 -15.95 9.72 1.69
C ILE A 23 -14.58 9.18 2.07
N TYR A 24 -13.53 9.56 1.35
CA TYR A 24 -12.16 9.14 1.64
C TYR A 24 -11.74 9.56 3.06
N VAL A 25 -11.95 10.82 3.44
CA VAL A 25 -11.63 11.33 4.78
C VAL A 25 -12.43 10.60 5.87
N LEU A 26 -13.71 10.32 5.59
CA LEU A 26 -14.56 9.55 6.52
C LEU A 26 -14.01 8.12 6.71
N PHE A 27 -13.56 7.46 5.63
CA PHE A 27 -12.92 6.15 5.72
C PHE A 27 -11.62 6.19 6.52
N VAL A 28 -10.77 7.21 6.32
CA VAL A 28 -9.55 7.40 7.12
C VAL A 28 -9.92 7.53 8.61
N PHE A 29 -10.92 8.35 8.91
CA PHE A 29 -11.40 8.52 10.30
C PHE A 29 -11.92 7.22 10.92
N VAL A 30 -12.70 6.44 10.16
CA VAL A 30 -13.16 5.11 10.59
C VAL A 30 -11.99 4.17 10.85
N MET A 31 -10.94 4.20 10.01
CA MET A 31 -9.73 3.38 10.20
C MET A 31 -8.93 3.80 11.44
N VAL A 32 -8.83 5.10 11.72
CA VAL A 32 -8.21 5.59 12.97
C VAL A 32 -8.97 5.10 14.19
N LEU A 33 -10.32 5.18 14.17
CA LEU A 33 -11.16 4.62 15.24
C LEU A 33 -11.02 3.10 15.36
N ALA A 34 -10.93 2.40 14.25
CA ALA A 34 -10.71 0.94 14.24
C ALA A 34 -9.34 0.57 14.84
N LEU A 35 -8.28 1.29 14.50
CA LEU A 35 -6.95 1.13 15.11
C LEU A 35 -6.99 1.38 16.62
N TYR A 36 -7.73 2.37 17.06
CA TYR A 36 -7.87 2.66 18.49
C TYR A 36 -8.68 1.58 19.24
N ARG A 37 -9.76 1.04 18.66
CA ARG A 37 -10.69 0.08 19.31
C ARG A 37 -10.27 -1.37 19.11
N PHE A 38 -9.70 -1.69 17.96
CA PHE A 38 -9.38 -3.05 17.52
C PHE A 38 -7.99 -3.09 16.85
N PRO A 39 -6.90 -2.68 17.57
CA PRO A 39 -5.60 -2.45 16.95
C PRO A 39 -5.03 -3.68 16.24
N LEU A 40 -5.14 -4.88 16.85
CA LEU A 40 -4.66 -6.12 16.24
C LEU A 40 -5.36 -6.43 14.91
N TRP A 41 -6.70 -6.36 14.90
CA TRP A 41 -7.47 -6.66 13.70
C TRP A 41 -7.23 -5.64 12.60
N SER A 42 -7.04 -4.38 12.96
CA SER A 42 -6.73 -3.30 12.01
C SER A 42 -5.34 -3.48 11.39
N LEU A 43 -4.32 -3.87 12.17
CA LEU A 43 -2.99 -4.19 11.64
C LEU A 43 -3.00 -5.45 10.76
N LEU A 44 -3.72 -6.49 11.14
CA LEU A 44 -3.87 -7.70 10.30
C LEU A 44 -4.55 -7.36 8.98
N LEU A 45 -5.63 -6.59 9.02
CA LEU A 45 -6.34 -6.14 7.82
C LEU A 45 -5.44 -5.30 6.92
N PHE A 46 -4.67 -4.37 7.51
CA PHE A 46 -3.67 -3.58 6.79
C PHE A 46 -2.64 -4.48 6.08
N VAL A 47 -2.05 -5.45 6.78
CA VAL A 47 -1.05 -6.36 6.18
C VAL A 47 -1.65 -7.18 5.04
N ILE A 48 -2.87 -7.73 5.22
CA ILE A 48 -3.53 -8.56 4.19
C ILE A 48 -3.87 -7.73 2.94
N ILE A 49 -4.49 -6.57 3.11
CA ILE A 49 -4.89 -5.69 1.99
C ILE A 49 -3.64 -5.16 1.27
N SER A 50 -2.62 -4.72 2.03
CA SER A 50 -1.36 -4.24 1.46
C SER A 50 -0.61 -5.36 0.74
N SER A 51 -0.67 -6.60 1.24
CA SER A 51 -0.05 -7.75 0.59
C SER A 51 -0.64 -8.02 -0.78
N PHE A 52 -1.97 -8.03 -0.90
CA PHE A 52 -2.62 -8.14 -2.20
C PHE A 52 -2.22 -7.00 -3.13
N HIS A 53 -2.36 -5.77 -2.67
CA HIS A 53 -2.10 -4.56 -3.47
C HIS A 53 -0.64 -4.47 -3.95
N PHE A 54 0.34 -4.74 -3.08
CA PHE A 54 1.75 -4.72 -3.45
C PHE A 54 2.11 -5.89 -4.38
N GLY A 55 1.54 -7.07 -4.14
CA GLY A 55 1.75 -8.22 -5.00
C GLY A 55 1.13 -8.03 -6.38
N GLU A 56 -0.09 -7.52 -6.46
CA GLU A 56 -0.75 -7.19 -7.72
C GLU A 56 0.10 -6.19 -8.51
N GLN A 57 0.47 -5.05 -7.93
CA GLN A 57 1.25 -4.02 -8.60
C GLN A 57 2.61 -4.54 -9.09
N GLN A 58 3.28 -5.40 -8.30
CA GLN A 58 4.59 -5.95 -8.64
C GLN A 58 4.54 -6.90 -9.85
N TRP A 59 3.45 -7.66 -10.00
CA TRP A 59 3.32 -8.73 -10.99
C TRP A 59 2.27 -8.47 -12.06
N PHE A 60 1.49 -7.40 -11.98
CA PHE A 60 0.42 -7.12 -12.92
C PHE A 60 0.95 -6.86 -14.34
N GLN A 61 0.27 -7.48 -15.32
CA GLN A 61 0.46 -7.20 -16.75
C GLN A 61 -0.90 -6.96 -17.39
N LYS A 62 -1.01 -5.89 -18.17
CA LYS A 62 -2.25 -5.53 -18.90
C LYS A 62 -2.80 -6.63 -19.81
N SER A 63 -1.95 -7.58 -20.24
CA SER A 63 -2.35 -8.70 -21.11
C SER A 63 -2.78 -9.96 -20.36
N THR A 64 -2.77 -9.94 -19.03
CA THR A 64 -3.04 -11.13 -18.24
C THR A 64 -4.54 -11.28 -18.00
N ILE A 65 -5.10 -12.44 -18.37
CA ILE A 65 -6.50 -12.77 -18.09
C ILE A 65 -6.68 -12.86 -16.58
N ILE A 66 -7.62 -12.08 -16.04
CA ILE A 66 -7.97 -12.09 -14.62
C ILE A 66 -8.42 -13.53 -14.26
N SER A 67 -7.77 -14.09 -13.23
CA SER A 67 -8.16 -15.40 -12.70
C SER A 67 -7.91 -15.44 -11.19
N ALA A 68 -8.79 -16.08 -10.45
CA ALA A 68 -8.66 -16.22 -9.00
C ALA A 68 -7.30 -16.80 -8.56
N GLY A 69 -6.67 -17.65 -9.36
CA GLY A 69 -5.33 -18.16 -9.09
C GLY A 69 -4.24 -17.07 -9.08
N LEU A 70 -4.40 -16.02 -9.89
CA LEU A 70 -3.48 -14.87 -9.90
C LEU A 70 -3.67 -14.01 -8.66
N ASP A 71 -4.90 -13.77 -8.23
CA ASP A 71 -5.19 -12.97 -7.04
C ASP A 71 -4.59 -13.62 -5.78
N PHE A 72 -4.73 -14.95 -5.67
CA PHE A 72 -4.06 -15.71 -4.60
C PHE A 72 -2.54 -15.68 -4.70
N PHE A 73 -1.99 -15.73 -5.91
CA PHE A 73 -0.54 -15.59 -6.14
C PHE A 73 -0.03 -14.21 -5.70
N TYR A 74 -0.71 -13.13 -6.09
CA TYR A 74 -0.36 -11.77 -5.69
C TYR A 74 -0.39 -11.61 -4.18
N THR A 75 -1.44 -12.10 -3.53
CA THR A 75 -1.56 -12.08 -2.07
C THR A 75 -0.45 -12.88 -1.41
N ALA A 76 -0.16 -14.10 -1.89
CA ALA A 76 0.89 -14.95 -1.34
C ALA A 76 2.29 -14.31 -1.47
N PHE A 77 2.59 -13.68 -2.62
CA PHE A 77 3.82 -12.92 -2.80
C PHE A 77 3.93 -11.75 -1.82
N GLY A 78 2.88 -10.94 -1.68
CA GLY A 78 2.90 -9.81 -0.76
C GLY A 78 3.02 -10.23 0.70
N ILE A 79 2.31 -11.30 1.13
CA ILE A 79 2.45 -11.85 2.49
C ILE A 79 3.88 -12.35 2.71
N MET A 80 4.49 -13.05 1.75
CA MET A 80 5.88 -13.50 1.81
C MET A 80 6.84 -12.31 1.93
N LEU A 81 6.61 -11.22 1.18
CA LEU A 81 7.44 -10.02 1.25
C LEU A 81 7.36 -9.32 2.61
N PHE A 82 6.16 -9.15 3.19
CA PHE A 82 6.00 -8.63 4.55
C PHE A 82 6.60 -9.57 5.59
N ALA A 83 6.40 -10.89 5.45
CA ALA A 83 6.99 -11.86 6.37
C ALA A 83 8.52 -11.82 6.33
N LEU A 84 9.13 -11.63 5.15
CA LEU A 84 10.58 -11.44 5.00
C LEU A 84 11.04 -10.15 5.71
N LEU A 85 10.35 -9.03 5.49
CA LEU A 85 10.66 -7.76 6.14
C LEU A 85 10.56 -7.87 7.67
N PHE A 86 9.50 -8.49 8.19
CA PHE A 86 9.30 -8.66 9.62
C PHE A 86 10.28 -9.66 10.22
N PHE A 87 10.62 -10.74 9.50
CA PHE A 87 11.60 -11.72 9.94
C PHE A 87 13.00 -11.11 10.07
N THR A 88 13.42 -10.28 9.12
CA THR A 88 14.74 -9.62 9.18
C THR A 88 14.82 -8.57 10.29
N HIS A 89 13.68 -8.07 10.77
CA HIS A 89 13.57 -7.02 11.79
C HIS A 89 12.67 -7.44 12.97
N LYS A 90 12.85 -8.70 13.47
CA LYS A 90 11.96 -9.30 14.51
C LYS A 90 11.76 -8.39 15.71
N SER A 91 12.84 -7.89 16.29
CA SER A 91 12.77 -7.05 17.49
C SER A 91 12.01 -5.75 17.24
N GLU A 92 12.40 -4.98 16.22
CA GLU A 92 11.75 -3.73 15.89
C GLU A 92 10.24 -3.94 15.58
N THR A 93 9.91 -5.02 14.83
CA THR A 93 8.52 -5.35 14.51
C THR A 93 7.73 -5.76 15.77
N ALA A 94 8.32 -6.57 16.63
CA ALA A 94 7.67 -7.00 17.88
C ALA A 94 7.39 -5.80 18.80
N ASP A 95 8.32 -4.85 18.90
CA ASP A 95 8.17 -3.63 19.70
C ASP A 95 7.04 -2.75 19.15
N ILE A 96 7.01 -2.51 17.83
CA ILE A 96 5.93 -1.74 17.18
C ILE A 96 4.56 -2.40 17.40
N VAL A 97 4.46 -3.71 17.19
CA VAL A 97 3.19 -4.42 17.43
C VAL A 97 2.80 -4.35 18.89
N PHE A 98 3.74 -4.49 19.82
CA PHE A 98 3.45 -4.35 21.25
C PHE A 98 2.98 -2.93 21.61
N GLU A 99 3.63 -1.90 21.09
CA GLU A 99 3.24 -0.51 21.34
C GLU A 99 1.80 -0.22 20.86
N ILE A 100 1.44 -0.74 19.67
CA ILE A 100 0.12 -0.50 19.07
C ILE A 100 -0.96 -1.39 19.69
N THR A 101 -0.66 -2.70 19.92
CA THR A 101 -1.68 -3.70 20.26
C THR A 101 -1.63 -4.17 21.70
N ARG A 102 -0.55 -3.87 22.44
CA ARG A 102 -0.22 -4.41 23.79
C ARG A 102 -0.05 -5.94 23.80
N MET A 103 0.14 -6.57 22.63
CA MET A 103 0.36 -8.01 22.50
C MET A 103 1.83 -8.29 22.16
N ARG A 104 2.43 -9.25 22.86
CA ARG A 104 3.81 -9.72 22.59
C ARG A 104 3.78 -10.84 21.56
N ILE A 105 4.59 -10.69 20.51
CA ILE A 105 4.77 -11.74 19.50
C ILE A 105 6.06 -12.49 19.81
N PRO A 106 6.01 -13.84 19.95
CA PRO A 106 7.21 -14.64 20.16
C PRO A 106 8.02 -14.77 18.86
N ASP A 107 9.36 -14.87 18.97
CA ASP A 107 10.28 -14.90 17.83
C ASP A 107 9.98 -16.00 16.82
N TYR A 108 9.60 -17.20 17.30
CA TYR A 108 9.25 -18.32 16.42
C TYR A 108 8.05 -18.04 15.50
N PHE A 109 7.23 -17.04 15.84
CA PHE A 109 6.10 -16.62 14.99
C PHE A 109 6.59 -16.08 13.65
N PHE A 110 7.60 -15.22 13.66
CA PHE A 110 8.17 -14.63 12.43
C PHE A 110 8.77 -15.70 11.52
N GLU A 111 9.45 -16.69 12.09
CA GLU A 111 10.03 -17.82 11.35
C GLU A 111 8.93 -18.67 10.68
N ARG A 112 7.90 -19.01 11.44
CA ARG A 112 6.78 -19.78 10.92
C ARG A 112 5.98 -19.03 9.86
N CYS A 113 5.77 -17.72 10.05
CA CYS A 113 5.11 -16.89 9.04
C CYS A 113 5.91 -16.82 7.74
N LEU A 114 7.24 -16.65 7.82
CA LEU A 114 8.10 -16.65 6.64
C LEU A 114 8.09 -18.00 5.93
N LEU A 115 8.25 -19.10 6.68
CA LEU A 115 8.23 -20.45 6.11
C LEU A 115 6.89 -20.75 5.42
N PHE A 116 5.77 -20.49 6.11
CA PHE A 116 4.43 -20.72 5.58
C PHE A 116 4.15 -19.87 4.34
N SER A 117 4.42 -18.57 4.39
CA SER A 117 4.16 -17.66 3.28
C SER A 117 5.06 -17.95 2.07
N SER A 118 6.33 -18.31 2.28
CA SER A 118 7.24 -18.72 1.22
C SER A 118 6.77 -20.02 0.55
N THR A 119 6.32 -21.00 1.34
CA THR A 119 5.74 -22.25 0.81
C THR A 119 4.49 -21.96 -0.03
N LEU A 120 3.61 -21.10 0.47
CA LEU A 120 2.40 -20.70 -0.24
C LEU A 120 2.72 -19.96 -1.55
N PHE A 121 3.68 -19.04 -1.51
CA PHE A 121 4.15 -18.32 -2.71
C PHE A 121 4.72 -19.29 -3.76
N VAL A 122 5.59 -20.22 -3.36
CA VAL A 122 6.18 -21.22 -4.27
C VAL A 122 5.08 -22.12 -4.86
N PHE A 123 4.11 -22.56 -4.04
CA PHE A 123 2.98 -23.35 -4.54
C PHE A 123 2.21 -22.61 -5.63
N PHE A 124 1.78 -21.37 -5.37
CA PHE A 124 1.06 -20.58 -6.38
C PHE A 124 1.94 -20.23 -7.59
N LEU A 125 3.24 -20.04 -7.40
CA LEU A 125 4.17 -19.85 -8.50
C LEU A 125 4.21 -21.05 -9.44
N PHE A 126 4.12 -22.28 -8.95
CA PHE A 126 3.98 -23.48 -9.79
C PHE A 126 2.65 -23.49 -10.54
N VAL A 127 1.56 -23.07 -9.90
CA VAL A 127 0.21 -23.04 -10.53
C VAL A 127 0.14 -22.03 -11.67
N VAL A 128 0.65 -20.82 -11.49
CA VAL A 128 0.51 -19.71 -12.45
C VAL A 128 1.78 -19.36 -13.22
N GLY A 129 2.93 -19.92 -12.85
CA GLY A 129 4.26 -19.49 -13.31
C GLY A 129 4.47 -19.57 -14.83
N LYS A 130 3.76 -20.46 -15.52
CA LYS A 130 3.80 -20.54 -17.00
C LYS A 130 3.34 -19.22 -17.66
N ARG A 131 2.42 -18.50 -17.02
CA ARG A 131 1.88 -17.21 -17.50
C ARG A 131 2.83 -16.04 -17.18
N LEU A 132 3.67 -16.20 -16.15
CA LEU A 132 4.55 -15.17 -15.61
C LEU A 132 6.00 -15.30 -16.10
N LYS A 133 6.32 -16.29 -16.95
CA LYS A 133 7.67 -16.60 -17.43
C LYS A 133 8.50 -15.36 -17.86
N PRO A 134 7.96 -14.40 -18.63
CA PRO A 134 8.74 -13.26 -19.08
C PRO A 134 9.28 -12.37 -17.96
N GLN A 135 8.63 -12.40 -16.78
CA GLN A 135 8.98 -11.54 -15.64
C GLN A 135 9.81 -12.25 -14.58
N LEU A 136 9.86 -13.58 -14.58
CA LEU A 136 10.43 -14.37 -13.48
C LEU A 136 11.87 -13.96 -13.14
N LEU A 137 12.73 -13.77 -14.15
CA LEU A 137 14.12 -13.38 -13.93
C LEU A 137 14.22 -12.00 -13.28
N MET A 138 13.48 -11.03 -13.79
CA MET A 138 13.48 -9.66 -13.28
C MET A 138 12.95 -9.62 -11.85
N GLN A 139 11.91 -10.38 -11.55
CA GLN A 139 11.32 -10.46 -10.21
C GLN A 139 12.23 -11.23 -9.23
N ALA A 140 12.94 -12.25 -9.68
CA ALA A 140 13.94 -12.94 -8.87
C ALA A 140 15.12 -12.00 -8.51
N ILE A 141 15.61 -11.21 -9.46
CA ILE A 141 16.64 -10.18 -9.20
C ILE A 141 16.10 -9.13 -8.21
N SER A 142 14.89 -8.65 -8.43
CA SER A 142 14.23 -7.68 -7.54
C SER A 142 14.12 -8.22 -6.11
N LEU A 143 13.69 -9.47 -5.95
CA LEU A 143 13.59 -10.12 -4.65
C LEU A 143 14.97 -10.28 -3.98
N LEU A 144 16.01 -10.64 -4.73
CA LEU A 144 17.38 -10.72 -4.21
C LEU A 144 17.86 -9.36 -3.70
N VAL A 145 17.62 -8.28 -4.46
CA VAL A 145 17.95 -6.91 -4.03
C VAL A 145 17.20 -6.54 -2.75
N LEU A 146 15.92 -6.90 -2.64
CA LEU A 146 15.13 -6.65 -1.43
C LEU A 146 15.62 -7.45 -0.23
N ILE A 147 16.02 -8.72 -0.40
CA ILE A 147 16.64 -9.53 0.66
C ILE A 147 17.91 -8.85 1.18
N LEU A 148 18.77 -8.37 0.28
CA LEU A 148 20.00 -7.68 0.65
C LEU A 148 19.70 -6.34 1.35
N LEU A 149 18.74 -5.57 0.86
CA LEU A 149 18.31 -4.31 1.47
C LEU A 149 17.80 -4.57 2.90
N PHE A 150 16.85 -5.48 3.08
CA PHE A 150 16.23 -5.78 4.37
C PHE A 150 17.23 -6.33 5.39
N SER A 151 18.25 -7.07 4.94
CA SER A 151 19.28 -7.60 5.83
C SER A 151 20.35 -6.58 6.25
N ARG A 152 20.41 -5.39 5.64
CA ARG A 152 21.47 -4.40 5.84
C ARG A 152 21.01 -3.06 6.37
N THR A 153 19.70 -2.84 6.48
CA THR A 153 19.13 -1.57 6.94
C THR A 153 18.14 -1.80 8.09
N SER A 154 17.72 -0.76 8.81
CA SER A 154 16.66 -0.84 9.83
C SER A 154 15.28 -1.04 9.19
N LEU A 155 14.28 -1.46 9.97
CA LEU A 155 12.91 -1.69 9.51
C LEU A 155 12.34 -0.47 8.78
N LEU A 156 12.50 0.72 9.35
CA LEU A 156 11.98 1.96 8.76
C LEU A 156 12.63 2.26 7.40
N TRP A 157 13.95 2.11 7.27
CA TRP A 157 14.65 2.31 6.01
C TRP A 157 14.31 1.23 4.98
N SER A 158 14.29 -0.03 5.38
CA SER A 158 13.91 -1.18 4.54
C SER A 158 12.52 -0.96 3.92
N PHE A 159 11.55 -0.64 4.79
CA PHE A 159 10.19 -0.38 4.35
C PHE A 159 10.10 0.88 3.47
N SER A 160 10.71 1.99 3.87
CA SER A 160 10.62 3.25 3.14
C SER A 160 11.24 3.15 1.74
N VAL A 161 12.40 2.53 1.59
CA VAL A 161 13.05 2.33 0.28
C VAL A 161 12.19 1.43 -0.61
N TYR A 162 11.70 0.30 -0.08
CA TYR A 162 10.78 -0.56 -0.82
C TYR A 162 9.52 0.20 -1.23
N PHE A 163 8.87 0.87 -0.29
CA PHE A 163 7.64 1.60 -0.52
C PHE A 163 7.80 2.69 -1.57
N VAL A 164 8.89 3.45 -1.54
CA VAL A 164 9.11 4.54 -2.51
C VAL A 164 9.50 4.00 -3.88
N LEU A 165 10.50 3.11 -3.97
CA LEU A 165 11.09 2.72 -5.25
C LEU A 165 10.30 1.62 -5.97
N TRP A 166 9.74 0.65 -5.23
CA TRP A 166 9.02 -0.48 -5.83
C TRP A 166 7.52 -0.28 -5.90
N HIS A 167 6.96 0.55 -5.00
CA HIS A 167 5.52 0.78 -4.95
C HIS A 167 5.12 2.18 -5.43
N SER A 168 5.56 3.24 -4.75
CA SER A 168 5.03 4.60 -4.99
C SER A 168 5.43 5.17 -6.35
N LEU A 169 6.70 5.04 -6.77
CA LEU A 169 7.15 5.60 -8.05
C LEU A 169 6.52 4.92 -9.27
N PRO A 170 6.40 3.57 -9.36
CA PRO A 170 5.65 2.93 -10.43
C PRO A 170 4.18 3.32 -10.44
N SER A 171 3.51 3.27 -9.27
CA SER A 171 2.10 3.64 -9.14
C SER A 171 1.83 5.09 -9.57
N LEU A 172 2.69 6.04 -9.16
CA LEU A 172 2.58 7.43 -9.55
C LEU A 172 2.65 7.61 -11.08
N LYS A 173 3.57 6.91 -11.75
CA LYS A 173 3.70 6.96 -13.21
C LYS A 173 2.46 6.43 -13.91
N GLU A 174 1.93 5.31 -13.47
CA GLU A 174 0.70 4.71 -14.04
C GLU A 174 -0.50 5.63 -13.84
N GLN A 175 -0.72 6.13 -12.62
CA GLN A 175 -1.81 7.05 -12.31
C GLN A 175 -1.70 8.36 -13.10
N ALA A 176 -0.49 8.91 -13.25
CA ALA A 176 -0.27 10.12 -14.01
C ALA A 176 -0.73 9.99 -15.48
N VAL A 177 -0.42 8.85 -16.11
CA VAL A 177 -0.83 8.57 -17.50
C VAL A 177 -2.36 8.38 -17.60
N VAL A 178 -2.97 7.69 -16.63
CA VAL A 178 -4.44 7.46 -16.63
C VAL A 178 -5.20 8.77 -16.40
N LEU A 179 -4.76 9.60 -15.46
CA LEU A 179 -5.47 10.83 -15.09
C LEU A 179 -5.20 12.00 -16.04
N HIS A 180 -4.05 12.00 -16.73
CA HIS A 180 -3.63 13.07 -17.65
C HIS A 180 -3.21 12.52 -19.02
N PRO A 181 -4.08 11.77 -19.75
CA PRO A 181 -3.70 11.04 -20.97
C PRO A 181 -3.33 11.93 -22.15
N HIS A 182 -3.75 13.19 -22.15
CA HIS A 182 -3.50 14.14 -23.23
C HIS A 182 -2.48 15.23 -22.89
N ASP A 183 -1.81 15.09 -21.74
CA ASP A 183 -0.84 16.09 -21.30
C ASP A 183 0.57 15.73 -21.83
N SER A 184 1.34 16.73 -22.22
CA SER A 184 2.74 16.55 -22.63
C SER A 184 3.65 16.11 -21.49
N SER A 185 3.25 16.37 -20.24
CA SER A 185 3.98 16.02 -19.03
C SER A 185 3.04 15.47 -17.94
N PRO A 186 2.48 14.26 -18.14
CA PRO A 186 1.47 13.69 -17.23
C PRO A 186 1.91 13.65 -15.76
N THR A 187 3.16 13.25 -15.53
CA THR A 187 3.73 13.16 -14.18
C THR A 187 3.78 14.52 -13.47
N LEU A 188 4.16 15.60 -14.17
CA LEU A 188 4.22 16.93 -13.56
C LEU A 188 2.82 17.44 -13.22
N SER A 189 1.87 17.22 -14.10
CA SER A 189 0.47 17.60 -13.87
C SER A 189 -0.15 16.82 -12.72
N TYR A 190 0.16 15.53 -12.62
CA TYR A 190 -0.23 14.70 -11.49
C TYR A 190 0.35 15.22 -10.17
N VAL A 191 1.66 15.48 -10.11
CA VAL A 191 2.31 16.01 -8.90
C VAL A 191 1.69 17.33 -8.46
N LYS A 192 1.44 18.24 -9.40
CA LYS A 192 0.77 19.54 -9.08
C LYS A 192 -0.64 19.34 -8.51
N SER A 193 -1.41 18.42 -9.06
CA SER A 193 -2.77 18.15 -8.58
C SER A 193 -2.78 17.37 -7.25
N ALA A 194 -1.76 16.54 -6.98
CA ALA A 194 -1.62 15.78 -5.74
C ALA A 194 -1.03 16.58 -4.56
N LEU A 195 -0.30 17.66 -4.85
CA LEU A 195 0.43 18.46 -3.85
C LEU A 195 -0.43 18.94 -2.67
N PRO A 196 -1.67 19.47 -2.85
CA PRO A 196 -2.50 19.89 -1.72
C PRO A 196 -2.84 18.73 -0.77
N TYR A 197 -3.05 17.53 -1.30
CA TYR A 197 -3.37 16.34 -0.50
C TYR A 197 -2.15 15.82 0.24
N TRP A 198 -0.98 15.89 -0.35
CA TRP A 198 0.29 15.61 0.31
C TRP A 198 0.52 16.55 1.48
N LEU A 199 0.33 17.86 1.28
CA LEU A 199 0.46 18.84 2.36
C LEU A 199 -0.55 18.57 3.47
N LEU A 200 -1.79 18.22 3.15
CA LEU A 200 -2.79 17.87 4.14
C LEU A 200 -2.40 16.61 4.94
N SER A 201 -1.84 15.59 4.27
CA SER A 201 -1.33 14.38 4.94
C SER A 201 -0.16 14.68 5.87
N LEU A 202 0.76 15.55 5.46
CA LEU A 202 1.88 15.99 6.31
C LEU A 202 1.40 16.81 7.52
N ILE A 203 0.40 17.67 7.32
CA ILE A 203 -0.23 18.41 8.44
C ILE A 203 -0.88 17.42 9.40
N GLY A 204 -1.61 16.42 8.89
CA GLY A 204 -2.23 15.38 9.71
C GLY A 204 -1.21 14.57 10.51
N LEU A 205 -0.12 14.17 9.88
CA LEU A 205 0.97 13.45 10.55
C LEU A 205 1.65 14.32 11.61
N THR A 206 1.93 15.59 11.28
CA THR A 206 2.52 16.54 12.25
C THR A 206 1.59 16.76 13.43
N ALA A 207 0.30 16.93 13.19
CA ALA A 207 -0.69 17.03 14.25
C ALA A 207 -0.69 15.77 15.13
N ALA A 208 -0.69 14.57 14.52
CA ALA A 208 -0.61 13.32 15.27
C ALA A 208 0.64 13.25 16.17
N VAL A 209 1.81 13.66 15.65
CA VAL A 209 3.07 13.73 16.42
C VAL A 209 2.98 14.72 17.61
N LEU A 210 2.27 15.84 17.43
CA LEU A 210 2.16 16.87 18.49
C LEU A 210 1.15 16.49 19.58
N PHE A 211 0.12 15.70 19.24
CA PHE A 211 -0.96 15.35 20.17
C PHE A 211 -0.81 13.95 20.79
N VAL A 212 0.03 13.09 20.22
CA VAL A 212 0.31 11.77 20.79
C VAL A 212 1.45 11.88 21.81
N ASP A 213 1.25 11.27 22.96
CA ASP A 213 2.26 11.19 24.00
C ASP A 213 3.42 10.28 23.59
N ASN A 214 4.57 10.88 23.35
CA ASN A 214 5.79 10.21 22.90
C ASN A 214 6.39 9.25 23.95
N GLU A 215 5.97 9.34 25.21
CA GLU A 215 6.38 8.38 26.24
C GLU A 215 5.68 7.03 26.09
N THR A 216 4.51 7.02 25.43
CA THR A 216 3.69 5.81 25.28
C THR A 216 3.78 5.14 23.93
N ILE A 217 4.10 5.86 22.87
CA ILE A 217 4.17 5.37 21.47
C ILE A 217 5.39 5.97 20.78
N SER A 218 6.25 5.12 20.20
CA SER A 218 7.40 5.57 19.43
C SER A 218 6.97 6.23 18.10
N MET A 219 7.83 7.11 17.56
CA MET A 219 7.61 7.75 16.25
C MET A 219 7.46 6.72 15.14
N THR A 220 8.16 5.60 15.23
CA THR A 220 8.08 4.52 14.24
C THR A 220 6.71 3.83 14.29
N SER A 221 6.20 3.55 15.49
CA SER A 221 4.87 2.97 15.66
C SER A 221 3.76 3.91 15.19
N LEU A 222 3.89 5.20 15.48
CA LEU A 222 2.96 6.22 15.00
C LEU A 222 2.96 6.29 13.46
N PHE A 223 4.14 6.24 12.84
CA PHE A 223 4.27 6.22 11.38
C PHE A 223 3.56 5.00 10.76
N PHE A 224 3.76 3.79 11.30
CA PHE A 224 3.09 2.59 10.78
C PHE A 224 1.59 2.60 11.03
N ALA A 225 1.12 3.11 12.17
CA ALA A 225 -0.30 3.30 12.44
C ALA A 225 -0.95 4.31 11.47
N PHE A 226 -0.27 5.39 11.18
CA PHE A 226 -0.69 6.38 10.17
C PHE A 226 -0.78 5.74 8.77
N LEU A 227 0.24 4.99 8.36
CA LEU A 227 0.21 4.26 7.08
C LEU A 227 -0.96 3.29 7.01
N ALA A 228 -1.23 2.53 8.07
CA ALA A 228 -2.35 1.60 8.12
C ALA A 228 -3.69 2.33 7.94
N ALA A 229 -3.85 3.50 8.56
CA ALA A 229 -5.07 4.29 8.46
C ALA A 229 -5.35 4.83 7.05
N ILE A 230 -4.31 5.22 6.30
CA ILE A 230 -4.49 5.80 4.95
C ILE A 230 -4.44 4.76 3.83
N THR A 231 -3.77 3.63 4.02
CA THR A 231 -3.57 2.63 2.95
C THR A 231 -4.88 1.95 2.56
N ILE A 232 -5.73 1.57 3.51
CA ILE A 232 -6.98 0.88 3.20
C ILE A 232 -7.90 1.74 2.33
N PRO A 233 -8.21 3.00 2.68
CA PRO A 233 -8.98 3.88 1.81
C PRO A 233 -8.33 4.09 0.43
N HIS A 234 -7.00 4.21 0.39
CA HIS A 234 -6.25 4.36 -0.86
C HIS A 234 -6.43 3.14 -1.78
N VAL A 235 -6.26 1.94 -1.27
CA VAL A 235 -6.42 0.69 -2.06
C VAL A 235 -7.85 0.56 -2.59
N ILE A 236 -8.86 0.92 -1.80
CA ILE A 236 -10.26 0.91 -2.24
C ILE A 236 -10.46 1.85 -3.43
N VAL A 237 -9.92 3.08 -3.37
CA VAL A 237 -10.00 4.05 -4.47
C VAL A 237 -9.32 3.52 -5.73
N ILE A 238 -8.10 2.98 -5.62
CA ILE A 238 -7.36 2.40 -6.75
C ILE A 238 -8.13 1.23 -7.38
N PHE A 239 -8.71 0.34 -6.58
CA PHE A 239 -9.52 -0.77 -7.07
C PHE A 239 -10.71 -0.30 -7.92
N PHE A 240 -11.43 0.75 -7.47
CA PHE A 240 -12.53 1.33 -8.23
C PHE A 240 -12.07 2.06 -9.50
N MET A 241 -10.91 2.71 -9.49
CA MET A 241 -10.32 3.32 -10.69
C MET A 241 -10.05 2.26 -11.77
N HIS A 242 -9.34 1.19 -11.45
CA HIS A 242 -9.01 0.13 -12.40
C HIS A 242 -10.25 -0.57 -12.98
N LYS A 243 -11.31 -0.73 -12.17
CA LYS A 243 -12.56 -1.34 -12.65
C LYS A 243 -13.29 -0.48 -13.70
N ASN A 244 -13.19 0.84 -13.60
CA ASN A 244 -13.83 1.77 -14.53
C ASN A 244 -13.05 1.94 -15.85
N ASP A 245 -11.74 1.60 -15.87
CA ASP A 245 -10.93 1.62 -17.10
C ASP A 245 -11.14 0.38 -17.99
N ILE A 246 -11.80 -0.67 -17.47
CA ILE A 246 -12.08 -1.95 -18.16
C ILE A 246 -13.51 -1.99 -18.73
N SER A 247 -14.37 -1.05 -18.33
CA SER A 247 -15.76 -0.91 -18.82
C SER A 247 -15.89 0.15 -19.89
#